data_82e7b9df4d7f30311e846bfd61291d54
#
_entry.id   82e7b9df4d7f30311e846bfd61291d54
#
_cell.length_a   1.000
_cell.length_b   1.000
_cell.length_c   1.000
_cell.angle_alpha   90.00
_cell.angle_beta   90.00
_cell.angle_gamma   90.00
#
_symmetry.space_group_name_H-M   'P 1'
#
loop_
_entity.id
_entity.type
_entity.pdbx_description
1 polymer ?
#
loop_
_entity_poly.entity_id
_entity_poly.type
_entity_poly.pdbx_seq_one_letter_code
_entity_poly.pdbx_strand_id
1 'polypeptide(L)'
;MKIENGLSYEKNGWMYISVKGKPRERGYAYGYLCADSFKEIQTMLKFFIMESYGQTWEYLIKEIKKDFKEMIKENFEEFYEEMEGIAEGCNKNGCKTDVDEIIAWNFYFSIPSWYSFKSDSHIGKEGGGEKDKCSAFMAVGDWTEDGKIVVAHNSFVDYIDGQYAYIILDINPSEGHRIIMQTFPCWIWSGTDFFVTSKGIIGTETTIGGFMPYEMKFPICYRIRKAMQYGNTLDDYVEILLHENSGDYANSWLFGDTNTNEILRIELGLKYHNVERTKNGFFIGFNAPYDERIRNLEVQNSGFYDVRRHQGARQVRLDDLMDEYKGKINIDIAKKIISDHYDVYLLKEDNPCSRTVCSHYDLDAREYMSETGRPKPFAPHGVVDGFVCDTNLAKKMSLICRYGNSCGIPFKKDIFFKKHRQWQKFEPYIKDRPTQPWTEFSITNKEKTDTSKTKTKSKFKLTKKRNKEKKNKSIKNFEKMEEERTKE
;
A
#
# COMPACT_ATOMS: atom_id res chain seq x y z
N MET A 1 10.11 21.62 1.88
CA MET A 1 9.64 22.67 2.83
C MET A 1 10.13 22.31 4.23
N LYS A 2 10.48 23.28 5.07
CA LYS A 2 10.89 23.06 6.48
C LYS A 2 10.01 23.92 7.39
N ILE A 3 9.45 23.31 8.41
CA ILE A 3 8.67 23.98 9.48
C ILE A 3 9.13 23.44 10.83
N GLU A 4 8.59 23.97 11.92
CA GLU A 4 8.81 23.39 13.24
C GLU A 4 8.31 21.95 13.29
N ASN A 5 9.08 21.04 13.85
CA ASN A 5 8.82 19.59 13.95
C ASN A 5 8.57 18.86 12.61
N GLY A 6 8.82 19.49 11.45
CA GLY A 6 8.59 18.86 10.17
C GLY A 6 9.46 19.34 9.02
N LEU A 7 9.72 18.45 8.09
CA LEU A 7 10.30 18.79 6.78
C LEU A 7 9.69 17.91 5.68
N SER A 8 9.66 18.43 4.46
CA SER A 8 9.29 17.65 3.28
C SER A 8 10.16 18.01 2.07
N TYR A 9 10.33 17.05 1.17
CA TYR A 9 10.92 17.23 -0.15
C TYR A 9 10.37 16.19 -1.13
N GLU A 10 10.43 16.51 -2.40
CA GLU A 10 10.03 15.58 -3.47
C GLU A 10 11.24 14.90 -4.09
N LYS A 11 11.09 13.59 -4.41
CA LYS A 11 12.11 12.82 -5.11
C LYS A 11 11.47 11.69 -5.92
N ASN A 12 11.63 11.72 -7.24
CA ASN A 12 11.17 10.66 -8.15
C ASN A 12 9.68 10.26 -7.95
N GLY A 13 8.79 11.25 -7.85
CA GLY A 13 7.35 11.05 -7.68
C GLY A 13 6.90 10.83 -6.24
N TRP A 14 7.81 10.61 -5.32
CA TRP A 14 7.53 10.50 -3.89
C TRP A 14 7.67 11.84 -3.18
N MET A 15 6.81 12.09 -2.21
CA MET A 15 6.97 13.13 -1.21
C MET A 15 7.49 12.50 0.08
N TYR A 16 8.75 12.75 0.42
CA TYR A 16 9.30 12.40 1.73
C TYR A 16 8.88 13.45 2.75
N ILE A 17 8.33 12.99 3.87
CA ILE A 17 7.95 13.83 5.00
C ILE A 17 8.59 13.26 6.26
N SER A 18 9.29 14.07 7.03
CA SER A 18 9.78 13.72 8.36
C SER A 18 9.12 14.60 9.40
N VAL A 19 8.53 13.99 10.42
CA VAL A 19 7.88 14.67 11.54
C VAL A 19 8.36 14.12 12.88
N LYS A 20 8.35 14.95 13.93
CA LYS A 20 8.83 14.56 15.26
C LYS A 20 8.06 15.25 16.38
N GLY A 21 8.21 14.75 17.59
CA GLY A 21 7.71 15.38 18.80
C GLY A 21 6.48 14.70 19.40
N LYS A 22 5.79 15.47 20.25
CA LYS A 22 4.55 15.02 20.89
C LYS A 22 3.43 14.82 19.87
N PRO A 23 2.37 14.07 20.18
CA PRO A 23 1.32 13.72 19.22
C PRO A 23 0.79 14.92 18.44
N ARG A 24 0.31 15.95 19.13
CA ARG A 24 -0.26 17.14 18.48
C ARG A 24 0.77 17.96 17.67
N GLU A 25 2.03 18.02 18.14
CA GLU A 25 3.12 18.72 17.45
C GLU A 25 3.49 18.05 16.12
N ARG A 26 3.72 16.72 16.14
CA ARG A 26 4.02 15.96 14.93
C ARG A 26 2.83 15.91 13.97
N GLY A 27 1.60 15.78 14.52
CA GLY A 27 0.36 15.84 13.75
C GLY A 27 0.19 17.18 13.04
N TYR A 28 0.39 18.30 13.75
CA TYR A 28 0.35 19.64 13.16
C TYR A 28 1.34 19.79 12.00
N ALA A 29 2.59 19.37 12.22
CA ALA A 29 3.60 19.44 11.17
C ALA A 29 3.20 18.59 9.95
N TYR A 30 2.68 17.38 10.17
CA TYR A 30 2.25 16.50 9.10
C TYR A 30 1.08 17.09 8.31
N GLY A 31 0.01 17.51 8.99
CA GLY A 31 -1.16 18.14 8.36
C GLY A 31 -0.80 19.41 7.57
N TYR A 32 0.08 20.26 8.12
CA TYR A 32 0.55 21.44 7.43
C TYR A 32 1.26 21.10 6.10
N LEU A 33 2.14 20.08 6.12
CA LEU A 33 2.91 19.64 4.96
C LEU A 33 2.06 18.89 3.92
N CYS A 34 0.92 18.31 4.32
CA CYS A 34 0.01 17.56 3.45
C CYS A 34 -1.23 18.35 2.98
N ALA A 35 -1.41 19.60 3.42
CA ALA A 35 -2.65 20.35 3.23
C ALA A 35 -3.13 20.42 1.78
N ASP A 36 -2.25 20.71 0.82
CA ASP A 36 -2.61 20.79 -0.60
C ASP A 36 -3.06 19.41 -1.14
N SER A 37 -2.34 18.36 -0.78
CA SER A 37 -2.67 17.00 -1.17
C SER A 37 -4.02 16.55 -0.57
N PHE A 38 -4.27 16.88 0.69
CA PHE A 38 -5.53 16.51 1.35
C PHE A 38 -6.73 17.25 0.76
N LYS A 39 -6.56 18.50 0.33
CA LYS A 39 -7.59 19.25 -0.39
C LYS A 39 -8.00 18.60 -1.72
N GLU A 40 -7.04 18.02 -2.44
CA GLU A 40 -7.33 17.23 -3.64
C GLU A 40 -8.09 15.93 -3.28
N ILE A 41 -7.67 15.26 -2.19
CA ILE A 41 -8.33 14.05 -1.68
C ILE A 41 -9.77 14.34 -1.28
N GLN A 42 -10.07 15.43 -0.59
CA GLN A 42 -11.44 15.83 -0.26
C GLN A 42 -12.34 15.96 -1.51
N THR A 43 -11.79 16.48 -2.61
CA THR A 43 -12.51 16.57 -3.89
C THR A 43 -12.76 15.19 -4.50
N MET A 44 -11.77 14.32 -4.45
CA MET A 44 -11.88 12.94 -4.93
C MET A 44 -12.88 12.14 -4.09
N LEU A 45 -12.83 12.24 -2.76
CA LEU A 45 -13.71 11.51 -1.85
C LEU A 45 -15.19 11.84 -2.08
N LYS A 46 -15.55 13.09 -2.34
CA LYS A 46 -16.93 13.48 -2.66
C LYS A 46 -17.48 12.74 -3.89
N PHE A 47 -16.66 12.58 -4.91
CA PHE A 47 -17.02 11.82 -6.09
C PHE A 47 -17.02 10.32 -5.84
N PHE A 48 -15.92 9.80 -5.29
CA PHE A 48 -15.70 8.35 -5.23
C PHE A 48 -16.59 7.65 -4.20
N ILE A 49 -16.88 8.30 -3.07
CA ILE A 49 -17.84 7.78 -2.07
C ILE A 49 -19.25 7.74 -2.62
N MET A 50 -19.68 8.78 -3.35
CA MET A 50 -20.98 8.76 -4.01
C MET A 50 -21.07 7.65 -5.05
N GLU A 51 -20.02 7.44 -5.83
CA GLU A 51 -19.95 6.40 -6.86
C GLU A 51 -19.95 4.98 -6.27
N SER A 52 -19.25 4.78 -5.14
CA SER A 52 -19.06 3.46 -4.53
C SER A 52 -20.19 3.05 -3.58
N TYR A 53 -20.79 4.02 -2.86
CA TYR A 53 -21.76 3.73 -1.77
C TYR A 53 -23.11 4.41 -1.97
N GLY A 54 -23.29 5.30 -2.96
CA GLY A 54 -24.50 6.11 -3.12
C GLY A 54 -24.73 7.06 -1.96
N GLN A 55 -23.68 7.42 -1.21
CA GLN A 55 -23.72 8.28 -0.04
C GLN A 55 -22.80 9.48 -0.21
N THR A 56 -23.01 10.54 0.58
CA THR A 56 -22.08 11.67 0.63
C THR A 56 -20.93 11.39 1.59
N TRP A 57 -19.78 12.03 1.36
CA TRP A 57 -18.63 11.94 2.27
C TRP A 57 -18.97 12.50 3.65
N GLU A 58 -19.73 13.58 3.69
CA GLU A 58 -20.21 14.22 4.93
C GLU A 58 -21.13 13.28 5.76
N TYR A 59 -21.96 12.45 5.08
CA TYR A 59 -22.75 11.43 5.75
C TYR A 59 -21.85 10.37 6.40
N LEU A 60 -20.83 9.86 5.70
CA LEU A 60 -19.91 8.88 6.26
C LEU A 60 -19.13 9.45 7.45
N ILE A 61 -18.61 10.69 7.35
CA ILE A 61 -17.95 11.38 8.49
C ILE A 61 -18.83 11.37 9.71
N LYS A 62 -20.10 11.79 9.56
CA LYS A 62 -21.06 11.86 10.66
C LYS A 62 -21.30 10.50 11.33
N GLU A 63 -21.47 9.46 10.53
CA GLU A 63 -21.76 8.12 11.05
C GLU A 63 -20.52 7.46 11.67
N ILE A 64 -19.33 7.60 11.07
CA ILE A 64 -18.05 7.11 11.62
C ILE A 64 -17.74 7.82 12.94
N LYS A 65 -17.91 9.14 13.00
CA LYS A 65 -17.79 9.91 14.25
C LYS A 65 -18.66 9.33 15.35
N LYS A 66 -19.93 9.08 15.05
CA LYS A 66 -20.90 8.54 16.02
C LYS A 66 -20.47 7.19 16.58
N ASP A 67 -19.95 6.31 15.71
CA ASP A 67 -19.62 4.95 16.08
C ASP A 67 -18.23 4.81 16.75
N PHE A 68 -17.26 5.66 16.41
CA PHE A 68 -15.86 5.42 16.77
C PHE A 68 -15.18 6.53 17.58
N LYS A 69 -15.64 7.79 17.53
CA LYS A 69 -14.89 8.91 18.12
C LYS A 69 -14.56 8.74 19.59
N GLU A 70 -15.55 8.36 20.41
CA GLU A 70 -15.34 8.21 21.86
C GLU A 70 -14.46 6.99 22.14
N MET A 71 -14.66 5.88 21.46
CA MET A 71 -13.79 4.69 21.57
C MET A 71 -12.31 5.03 21.25
N ILE A 72 -12.06 5.84 20.20
CA ILE A 72 -10.71 6.26 19.83
C ILE A 72 -10.09 7.13 20.93
N LYS A 73 -10.83 8.09 21.46
CA LYS A 73 -10.36 8.94 22.56
C LYS A 73 -10.01 8.14 23.80
N GLU A 74 -10.81 7.16 24.16
CA GLU A 74 -10.60 6.35 25.37
C GLU A 74 -9.46 5.36 25.25
N ASN A 75 -9.25 4.76 24.06
CA ASN A 75 -8.32 3.65 23.89
C ASN A 75 -7.06 3.99 23.08
N PHE A 76 -7.07 5.13 22.36
CA PHE A 76 -6.01 5.59 21.47
C PHE A 76 -5.81 7.12 21.57
N GLU A 77 -5.82 7.66 22.79
CA GLU A 77 -5.72 9.10 23.09
C GLU A 77 -4.58 9.78 22.34
N GLU A 78 -3.39 9.18 22.34
CA GLU A 78 -2.21 9.70 21.64
C GLU A 78 -2.48 9.87 20.13
N PHE A 79 -3.12 8.90 19.51
CA PHE A 79 -3.41 8.96 18.07
C PHE A 79 -4.56 9.92 17.76
N TYR A 80 -5.49 10.07 18.70
CA TYR A 80 -6.53 11.09 18.61
C TYR A 80 -5.91 12.50 18.64
N GLU A 81 -5.00 12.79 19.58
CA GLU A 81 -4.26 14.07 19.64
C GLU A 81 -3.42 14.31 18.38
N GLU A 82 -2.79 13.27 17.83
CA GLU A 82 -2.06 13.38 16.56
C GLU A 82 -2.99 13.79 15.41
N MET A 83 -4.20 13.21 15.33
CA MET A 83 -5.20 13.55 14.32
C MET A 83 -5.80 14.96 14.53
N GLU A 84 -5.98 15.42 15.78
CA GLU A 84 -6.32 16.83 16.06
C GLU A 84 -5.23 17.77 15.52
N GLY A 85 -3.97 17.46 15.78
CA GLY A 85 -2.84 18.20 15.24
C GLY A 85 -2.84 18.22 13.71
N ILE A 86 -3.10 17.09 13.05
CA ILE A 86 -3.21 17.02 11.58
C ILE A 86 -4.29 17.99 11.07
N ALA A 87 -5.48 17.98 11.66
CA ALA A 87 -6.56 18.89 11.28
C ALA A 87 -6.16 20.37 11.46
N GLU A 88 -5.50 20.70 12.57
CA GLU A 88 -5.00 22.08 12.82
C GLU A 88 -3.95 22.49 11.79
N GLY A 89 -3.00 21.62 11.47
CA GLY A 89 -1.98 21.87 10.47
C GLY A 89 -2.56 22.11 9.08
N CYS A 90 -3.51 21.26 8.67
CA CYS A 90 -4.26 21.41 7.42
C CYS A 90 -4.97 22.78 7.35
N ASN A 91 -5.73 23.14 8.39
CA ASN A 91 -6.42 24.42 8.46
C ASN A 91 -5.46 25.62 8.38
N LYS A 92 -4.34 25.52 9.08
CA LYS A 92 -3.31 26.57 9.06
C LYS A 92 -2.76 26.82 7.66
N ASN A 93 -2.65 25.78 6.85
CA ASN A 93 -2.14 25.87 5.47
C ASN A 93 -3.27 25.87 4.41
N GLY A 94 -4.48 26.31 4.79
CA GLY A 94 -5.57 26.60 3.85
C GLY A 94 -6.39 25.40 3.37
N CYS A 95 -6.27 24.23 4.01
CA CYS A 95 -7.14 23.07 3.80
C CYS A 95 -8.14 22.96 4.95
N LYS A 96 -9.39 23.38 4.73
CA LYS A 96 -10.44 23.34 5.76
C LYS A 96 -10.84 21.91 6.06
N THR A 97 -10.66 21.49 7.31
CA THR A 97 -11.01 20.15 7.81
C THR A 97 -11.16 20.18 9.34
N ASP A 98 -11.62 19.08 9.92
CA ASP A 98 -11.65 18.85 11.36
C ASP A 98 -11.17 17.42 11.69
N VAL A 99 -11.03 17.13 12.98
CA VAL A 99 -10.58 15.81 13.45
C VAL A 99 -11.53 14.70 13.03
N ASP A 100 -12.81 14.97 12.90
CA ASP A 100 -13.83 13.97 12.54
C ASP A 100 -13.62 13.50 11.08
N GLU A 101 -13.28 14.42 10.17
CA GLU A 101 -12.92 14.08 8.80
C GLU A 101 -11.57 13.34 8.73
N ILE A 102 -10.58 13.71 9.54
CA ILE A 102 -9.30 12.98 9.61
C ILE A 102 -9.49 11.57 10.14
N ILE A 103 -10.34 11.37 11.15
CA ILE A 103 -10.74 10.03 11.64
C ILE A 103 -11.37 9.21 10.50
N ALA A 104 -12.36 9.77 9.80
CA ALA A 104 -13.06 9.09 8.71
C ALA A 104 -12.09 8.73 7.56
N TRP A 105 -11.13 9.60 7.25
CA TRP A 105 -10.11 9.35 6.25
C TRP A 105 -9.13 8.24 6.66
N ASN A 106 -8.73 8.17 7.92
CA ASN A 106 -7.91 7.06 8.44
C ASN A 106 -8.69 5.73 8.50
N PHE A 107 -10.01 5.78 8.60
CA PHE A 107 -10.91 4.64 8.59
C PHE A 107 -11.27 4.15 7.17
N TYR A 108 -10.80 4.81 6.12
CA TYR A 108 -11.21 4.64 4.72
C TYR A 108 -11.20 3.17 4.25
N PHE A 109 -10.17 2.38 4.57
CA PHE A 109 -10.10 0.97 4.18
C PHE A 109 -11.02 0.06 5.02
N SER A 110 -11.51 0.52 6.14
CA SER A 110 -12.50 -0.19 6.97
C SER A 110 -13.94 0.11 6.56
N ILE A 111 -14.17 1.15 5.75
CA ILE A 111 -15.52 1.57 5.32
C ILE A 111 -16.31 0.43 4.68
N PRO A 112 -15.78 -0.39 3.74
CA PRO A 112 -16.56 -1.44 3.10
C PRO A 112 -17.18 -2.42 4.09
N SER A 113 -16.40 -2.94 5.03
CA SER A 113 -16.86 -3.91 6.04
C SER A 113 -17.85 -3.28 7.02
N TRP A 114 -17.51 -2.10 7.54
CA TRP A 114 -18.37 -1.36 8.47
C TRP A 114 -19.69 -0.91 7.83
N TYR A 115 -19.64 -0.37 6.61
CA TYR A 115 -20.85 0.11 5.93
C TYR A 115 -21.79 -1.03 5.57
N SER A 116 -21.27 -2.16 5.12
CA SER A 116 -22.03 -3.37 4.87
C SER A 116 -22.75 -3.87 6.13
N PHE A 117 -22.03 -3.91 7.25
CA PHE A 117 -22.58 -4.29 8.55
C PHE A 117 -23.70 -3.32 9.00
N LYS A 118 -23.47 -2.00 8.88
CA LYS A 118 -24.39 -0.97 9.38
C LYS A 118 -25.64 -0.82 8.52
N SER A 119 -25.52 -0.94 7.22
CA SER A 119 -26.64 -0.71 6.28
C SER A 119 -27.59 -1.90 6.17
N ASP A 120 -27.26 -3.04 6.78
CA ASP A 120 -27.94 -4.33 6.53
C ASP A 120 -28.13 -4.60 5.02
N SER A 121 -27.34 -3.91 4.21
CA SER A 121 -27.38 -4.04 2.77
C SER A 121 -26.60 -5.29 2.36
N HIS A 122 -27.07 -5.95 1.33
CA HIS A 122 -26.29 -7.02 0.68
C HIS A 122 -25.09 -6.46 -0.11
N ILE A 123 -24.99 -5.13 -0.24
CA ILE A 123 -23.83 -4.44 -0.79
C ILE A 123 -22.64 -4.71 0.14
N GLY A 124 -21.72 -5.52 -0.31
CA GLY A 124 -20.58 -5.98 0.48
C GLY A 124 -20.75 -7.38 1.09
N LYS A 125 -21.94 -7.94 1.25
CA LYS A 125 -22.09 -9.36 1.61
C LYS A 125 -21.59 -10.29 0.48
N GLU A 126 -21.71 -9.84 -0.77
CA GLU A 126 -21.14 -10.49 -1.95
C GLU A 126 -19.77 -9.94 -2.34
N GLY A 127 -19.35 -8.83 -1.78
CA GLY A 127 -18.12 -8.10 -2.07
C GLY A 127 -17.27 -7.77 -0.84
N GLY A 128 -17.56 -8.39 0.30
CA GLY A 128 -16.73 -8.24 1.48
C GLY A 128 -15.27 -8.55 1.17
N GLY A 129 -14.36 -7.70 1.57
CA GLY A 129 -12.96 -7.79 1.21
C GLY A 129 -12.71 -7.55 -0.28
N GLU A 130 -13.42 -6.61 -0.87
CA GLU A 130 -13.37 -6.22 -2.28
C GLU A 130 -11.99 -5.97 -2.85
N LYS A 131 -11.05 -5.76 -2.01
CA LYS A 131 -9.81 -5.14 -2.44
C LYS A 131 -8.69 -6.13 -2.29
N ASP A 132 -8.60 -7.04 -3.23
CA ASP A 132 -7.37 -7.78 -3.49
C ASP A 132 -6.30 -6.76 -3.90
N LYS A 133 -5.36 -6.45 -3.00
CA LYS A 133 -4.58 -5.22 -3.15
C LYS A 133 -3.09 -5.42 -3.32
N CYS A 134 -2.53 -6.62 -3.13
CA CYS A 134 -1.09 -6.71 -2.96
C CYS A 134 -0.52 -8.03 -3.45
N SER A 135 0.75 -7.99 -3.91
CA SER A 135 1.62 -9.15 -3.94
C SER A 135 2.81 -8.90 -3.01
N ALA A 136 3.19 -9.90 -2.23
CA ALA A 136 4.33 -9.79 -1.32
C ALA A 136 5.08 -11.11 -1.17
N PHE A 137 6.34 -11.01 -0.78
CA PHE A 137 7.06 -12.12 -0.18
C PHE A 137 8.02 -11.63 0.89
N MET A 138 8.37 -12.52 1.82
CA MET A 138 9.45 -12.35 2.79
C MET A 138 10.23 -13.65 2.90
N ALA A 139 11.53 -13.62 2.73
CA ALA A 139 12.40 -14.79 2.71
C ALA A 139 13.61 -14.63 3.64
N VAL A 140 14.14 -15.75 4.15
CA VAL A 140 15.28 -15.78 5.07
C VAL A 140 16.02 -17.13 5.02
N GLY A 141 17.26 -17.17 5.49
CA GLY A 141 18.06 -18.37 5.56
C GLY A 141 18.54 -18.84 4.19
N ASP A 142 18.43 -20.12 3.88
CA ASP A 142 18.90 -20.73 2.63
C ASP A 142 18.21 -20.19 1.36
N TRP A 143 17.20 -19.35 1.50
CA TRP A 143 16.46 -18.76 0.39
C TRP A 143 17.08 -17.44 -0.10
N THR A 144 17.81 -16.76 0.76
CA THR A 144 18.43 -15.47 0.46
C THR A 144 19.96 -15.59 0.24
N GLU A 145 20.55 -14.64 -0.48
CA GLU A 145 21.97 -14.67 -0.85
C GLU A 145 22.91 -14.64 0.37
N ASP A 146 22.54 -13.90 1.42
CA ASP A 146 23.35 -13.71 2.61
C ASP A 146 22.74 -14.34 3.90
N GLY A 147 21.69 -15.14 3.75
CA GLY A 147 20.95 -15.78 4.83
C GLY A 147 20.11 -14.84 5.68
N LYS A 148 20.02 -13.54 5.33
CA LYS A 148 19.25 -12.54 6.05
C LYS A 148 17.91 -12.26 5.40
N ILE A 149 17.04 -11.53 6.12
CA ILE A 149 15.70 -11.21 5.63
C ILE A 149 15.77 -10.33 4.39
N VAL A 150 15.00 -10.73 3.36
CA VAL A 150 14.66 -9.91 2.18
C VAL A 150 13.14 -9.92 2.01
N VAL A 151 12.56 -8.75 1.77
CA VAL A 151 11.13 -8.55 1.58
C VAL A 151 10.85 -7.70 0.36
N ALA A 152 9.78 -8.04 -0.35
CA ALA A 152 9.23 -7.20 -1.41
C ALA A 152 7.70 -7.17 -1.36
N HIS A 153 7.15 -6.05 -1.83
CA HIS A 153 5.72 -5.80 -1.87
C HIS A 153 5.36 -4.89 -3.04
N ASN A 154 4.19 -5.09 -3.63
CA ASN A 154 3.53 -4.08 -4.44
C ASN A 154 2.04 -4.00 -4.07
N SER A 155 1.52 -2.78 -4.07
CA SER A 155 0.10 -2.51 -3.90
C SER A 155 -0.58 -2.35 -5.23
N PHE A 156 -1.75 -2.95 -5.41
CA PHE A 156 -2.62 -2.63 -6.54
C PHE A 156 -4.01 -2.26 -6.02
N VAL A 157 -4.44 -1.09 -6.42
CA VAL A 157 -5.67 -0.43 -5.97
C VAL A 157 -6.28 0.35 -7.14
N ASP A 158 -7.45 0.92 -6.92
CA ASP A 158 -8.03 1.86 -7.89
C ASP A 158 -7.10 3.06 -8.10
N TYR A 159 -6.90 3.48 -9.35
CA TYR A 159 -5.98 4.60 -9.64
C TYR A 159 -6.49 5.93 -9.10
N ILE A 160 -7.79 6.03 -8.82
CA ILE A 160 -8.41 7.24 -8.28
C ILE A 160 -7.96 7.53 -6.84
N ASP A 161 -7.79 6.53 -6.00
CA ASP A 161 -7.27 6.69 -4.63
C ASP A 161 -5.77 6.39 -4.55
N GLY A 162 -5.29 5.33 -5.21
CA GLY A 162 -3.91 4.90 -5.17
C GLY A 162 -2.88 5.92 -5.70
N GLN A 163 -3.31 6.90 -6.51
CA GLN A 163 -2.44 8.01 -6.93
C GLN A 163 -1.96 8.89 -5.77
N TYR A 164 -2.63 8.82 -4.61
CA TYR A 164 -2.27 9.55 -3.40
C TYR A 164 -1.38 8.73 -2.44
N ALA A 165 -1.10 7.47 -2.75
CA ALA A 165 -0.21 6.60 -1.98
C ALA A 165 1.28 6.93 -2.24
N TYR A 166 1.67 8.21 -2.23
CA TYR A 166 3.00 8.67 -2.64
C TYR A 166 3.83 9.29 -1.52
N ILE A 167 3.43 9.10 -0.27
CA ILE A 167 4.17 9.63 0.87
C ILE A 167 5.10 8.57 1.44
N ILE A 168 6.36 8.93 1.61
CA ILE A 168 7.30 8.23 2.49
C ILE A 168 7.37 9.04 3.78
N LEU A 169 6.76 8.51 4.83
CA LEU A 169 6.62 9.19 6.12
C LEU A 169 7.61 8.63 7.13
N ASP A 170 8.45 9.51 7.66
CA ASP A 170 9.40 9.28 8.75
C ASP A 170 8.84 9.92 10.02
N ILE A 171 8.32 9.12 10.93
CA ILE A 171 7.78 9.59 12.21
C ILE A 171 8.81 9.30 13.31
N ASN A 172 9.28 10.34 13.99
CA ASN A 172 10.10 10.23 15.20
C ASN A 172 9.27 10.69 16.42
N PRO A 173 8.46 9.80 17.02
CA PRO A 173 7.59 10.16 18.13
C PRO A 173 8.41 10.47 19.39
N SER A 174 7.80 11.23 20.32
CA SER A 174 8.42 11.48 21.64
C SER A 174 8.51 10.22 22.49
N GLU A 175 7.65 9.24 22.24
CA GLU A 175 7.61 7.94 22.90
C GLU A 175 7.43 6.82 21.89
N GLY A 176 8.07 5.68 22.12
CA GLY A 176 8.02 4.51 21.24
C GLY A 176 9.04 4.56 20.10
N HIS A 177 8.84 3.71 19.12
CA HIS A 177 9.80 3.50 18.02
C HIS A 177 9.63 4.52 16.89
N ARG A 178 10.74 4.96 16.32
CA ARG A 178 10.75 5.70 15.06
C ARG A 178 10.32 4.76 13.93
N ILE A 179 9.52 5.28 13.00
CA ILE A 179 8.91 4.51 11.91
C ILE A 179 9.24 5.22 10.59
N ILE A 180 9.68 4.48 9.58
CA ILE A 180 9.63 4.93 8.19
C ILE A 180 8.65 4.02 7.45
N MET A 181 7.66 4.62 6.77
CA MET A 181 6.59 3.87 6.11
C MET A 181 6.10 4.58 4.85
N GLN A 182 5.48 3.81 3.95
CA GLN A 182 4.64 4.39 2.92
C GLN A 182 3.28 4.76 3.53
N THR A 183 2.67 5.86 3.07
CA THR A 183 1.31 6.23 3.52
C THR A 183 0.60 7.17 2.53
N PHE A 184 -0.65 7.47 2.85
CA PHE A 184 -1.45 8.53 2.21
C PHE A 184 -1.32 9.85 2.98
N PRO A 185 -1.56 11.01 2.34
CA PRO A 185 -1.62 12.29 3.05
C PRO A 185 -2.60 12.26 4.23
N CYS A 186 -2.15 12.71 5.40
CA CYS A 186 -2.92 12.77 6.65
C CYS A 186 -3.33 11.42 7.28
N TRP A 187 -2.76 10.29 6.83
CA TRP A 187 -2.91 9.02 7.52
C TRP A 187 -1.84 8.83 8.58
N ILE A 188 -2.22 8.25 9.71
CA ILE A 188 -1.30 7.94 10.82
C ILE A 188 -0.69 6.54 10.71
N TRP A 189 -1.05 5.75 9.72
CA TRP A 189 -0.62 4.37 9.47
C TRP A 189 -0.19 4.15 8.03
N SER A 190 0.35 2.99 7.70
CA SER A 190 0.78 2.69 6.33
C SER A 190 -0.43 2.29 5.47
N GLY A 191 -0.62 2.99 4.36
CA GLY A 191 -1.76 2.74 3.47
C GLY A 191 -1.55 1.63 2.45
N THR A 192 -0.30 1.27 2.19
CA THR A 192 0.10 0.12 1.37
C THR A 192 0.87 -0.90 2.20
N ASP A 193 0.84 -0.73 3.51
CA ASP A 193 1.31 -1.66 4.51
C ASP A 193 2.78 -2.08 4.36
N PHE A 194 3.65 -1.09 4.09
CA PHE A 194 5.10 -1.29 4.07
C PHE A 194 5.81 -0.33 5.02
N PHE A 195 6.50 -0.89 6.02
CA PHE A 195 7.18 -0.09 7.02
C PHE A 195 8.44 -0.76 7.59
N VAL A 196 9.31 0.07 8.17
CA VAL A 196 10.47 -0.33 8.97
C VAL A 196 10.46 0.47 10.26
N THR A 197 10.75 -0.17 11.39
CA THR A 197 10.83 0.49 12.70
C THR A 197 12.25 0.52 13.24
N SER A 198 12.55 1.47 14.13
CA SER A 198 13.86 1.56 14.81
C SER A 198 14.15 0.37 15.72
N LYS A 199 13.13 -0.44 16.03
CA LYS A 199 13.30 -1.71 16.74
C LYS A 199 13.87 -2.80 15.84
N GLY A 200 13.89 -2.59 14.53
CA GLY A 200 14.39 -3.56 13.56
C GLY A 200 13.30 -4.50 13.02
N ILE A 201 12.02 -4.14 13.21
CA ILE A 201 10.91 -4.87 12.61
C ILE A 201 10.61 -4.29 11.24
N ILE A 202 10.51 -5.18 10.24
CA ILE A 202 9.99 -4.88 8.89
C ILE A 202 8.60 -5.48 8.81
N GLY A 203 7.63 -4.74 8.29
CA GLY A 203 6.27 -5.25 8.10
C GLY A 203 5.73 -4.94 6.72
N THR A 204 4.93 -5.89 6.23
CA THR A 204 4.08 -5.74 5.05
C THR A 204 2.88 -6.67 5.16
N GLU A 205 1.89 -6.52 4.26
CA GLU A 205 0.70 -7.37 4.27
C GLU A 205 0.18 -7.64 2.86
N THR A 206 -0.77 -8.56 2.76
CA THR A 206 -1.66 -8.71 1.62
C THR A 206 -3.08 -8.95 2.11
N THR A 207 -4.02 -8.13 1.66
CA THR A 207 -5.42 -8.21 2.06
C THR A 207 -6.03 -9.56 1.69
N ILE A 208 -6.76 -10.19 2.60
CA ILE A 208 -7.54 -11.40 2.33
C ILE A 208 -8.82 -11.01 1.57
N GLY A 209 -8.86 -11.33 0.30
CA GLY A 209 -9.99 -11.04 -0.57
C GLY A 209 -11.23 -11.86 -0.25
N GLY A 210 -12.43 -11.23 -0.34
CA GLY A 210 -13.70 -11.91 -0.09
C GLY A 210 -14.00 -12.17 1.39
N PHE A 211 -13.29 -11.55 2.32
CA PHE A 211 -13.52 -11.68 3.75
C PHE A 211 -14.85 -11.03 4.17
N MET A 212 -15.67 -11.75 4.97
CA MET A 212 -17.04 -11.35 5.27
C MET A 212 -17.31 -10.90 6.71
N PRO A 213 -16.75 -11.54 7.75
CA PRO A 213 -17.12 -11.22 9.13
C PRO A 213 -16.66 -9.83 9.56
N TYR A 214 -17.50 -9.16 10.36
CA TYR A 214 -17.18 -7.88 10.97
C TYR A 214 -17.84 -7.75 12.35
N GLU A 215 -17.15 -7.14 13.30
CA GLU A 215 -17.63 -6.76 14.62
C GLU A 215 -17.24 -5.30 14.93
N MET A 216 -18.09 -4.59 15.67
CA MET A 216 -17.81 -3.22 16.14
C MET A 216 -16.75 -3.25 17.26
N LYS A 217 -15.48 -3.28 16.86
CA LYS A 217 -14.30 -3.30 17.73
C LYS A 217 -13.23 -2.32 17.21
N PHE A 218 -11.97 -2.50 17.60
CA PHE A 218 -10.89 -1.58 17.23
C PHE A 218 -10.51 -1.68 15.74
N PRO A 219 -10.57 -0.56 15.01
CA PRO A 219 -10.13 -0.52 13.61
C PRO A 219 -8.64 -0.85 13.45
N ILE A 220 -8.30 -1.47 12.32
CA ILE A 220 -6.93 -1.89 12.01
C ILE A 220 -5.92 -0.72 12.03
N CYS A 221 -6.30 0.46 11.56
CA CYS A 221 -5.42 1.62 11.48
C CYS A 221 -4.80 1.99 12.83
N TYR A 222 -5.54 1.85 13.93
CA TYR A 222 -5.01 2.10 15.28
C TYR A 222 -4.21 0.93 15.81
N ARG A 223 -4.64 -0.30 15.55
CA ARG A 223 -3.95 -1.51 16.01
C ARG A 223 -2.57 -1.66 15.37
N ILE A 224 -2.48 -1.53 14.05
CA ILE A 224 -1.19 -1.64 13.35
C ILE A 224 -0.28 -0.44 13.67
N ARG A 225 -0.82 0.79 13.79
CA ARG A 225 -0.04 1.93 14.24
C ARG A 225 0.53 1.71 15.65
N LYS A 226 -0.26 1.15 16.57
CA LYS A 226 0.20 0.80 17.92
C LYS A 226 1.30 -0.26 17.88
N ALA A 227 1.15 -1.29 17.03
CA ALA A 227 2.19 -2.31 16.85
C ALA A 227 3.50 -1.72 16.32
N MET A 228 3.45 -0.88 15.28
CA MET A 228 4.63 -0.20 14.73
C MET A 228 5.35 0.68 15.76
N GLN A 229 4.61 1.39 16.61
CA GLN A 229 5.19 2.36 17.54
C GLN A 229 5.64 1.72 18.86
N TYR A 230 5.00 0.65 19.30
CA TYR A 230 5.22 0.08 20.63
C TYR A 230 5.61 -1.40 20.66
N GLY A 231 5.42 -2.13 19.57
CA GLY A 231 5.79 -3.53 19.46
C GLY A 231 7.31 -3.73 19.46
N ASN A 232 7.81 -4.52 20.39
CA ASN A 232 9.24 -4.82 20.59
C ASN A 232 9.65 -6.14 19.96
N THR A 233 8.72 -7.05 19.79
CA THR A 233 8.92 -8.42 19.32
C THR A 233 7.82 -8.79 18.32
N LEU A 234 8.03 -9.87 17.57
CA LEU A 234 6.98 -10.40 16.67
C LEU A 234 5.75 -10.85 17.47
N ASP A 235 5.90 -11.29 18.71
CA ASP A 235 4.78 -11.65 19.58
C ASP A 235 3.94 -10.45 19.97
N ASP A 236 4.56 -9.30 20.26
CA ASP A 236 3.83 -8.06 20.54
C ASP A 236 2.95 -7.65 19.35
N TYR A 237 3.45 -7.81 18.11
CA TYR A 237 2.64 -7.55 16.90
C TYR A 237 1.43 -8.46 16.80
N VAL A 238 1.61 -9.76 17.06
CA VAL A 238 0.50 -10.73 17.06
C VAL A 238 -0.52 -10.37 18.13
N GLU A 239 -0.10 -10.10 19.36
CA GLU A 239 -0.99 -9.75 20.48
C GLU A 239 -1.77 -8.47 20.19
N ILE A 240 -1.09 -7.40 19.76
CA ILE A 240 -1.74 -6.11 19.47
C ILE A 240 -2.73 -6.23 18.32
N LEU A 241 -2.41 -7.00 17.26
CA LEU A 241 -3.30 -7.18 16.13
C LEU A 241 -4.52 -8.04 16.44
N LEU A 242 -4.41 -9.00 17.35
CA LEU A 242 -5.52 -9.83 17.80
C LEU A 242 -6.43 -9.12 18.80
N HIS A 243 -5.88 -8.17 19.57
CA HIS A 243 -6.63 -7.47 20.62
C HIS A 243 -7.75 -6.63 20.03
N GLU A 244 -9.01 -6.96 20.43
CA GLU A 244 -10.24 -6.27 19.95
C GLU A 244 -10.29 -6.15 18.41
N ASN A 245 -9.87 -7.21 17.71
CA ASN A 245 -9.93 -7.27 16.25
C ASN A 245 -11.37 -7.18 15.76
N SER A 246 -11.64 -6.23 14.87
CA SER A 246 -12.96 -6.00 14.29
C SER A 246 -13.24 -6.82 13.02
N GLY A 247 -12.20 -7.37 12.39
CA GLY A 247 -12.31 -7.99 11.05
C GLY A 247 -12.51 -6.96 9.91
N ASP A 248 -12.30 -5.68 10.20
CA ASP A 248 -12.47 -4.58 9.25
C ASP A 248 -11.52 -4.62 8.07
N TYR A 249 -10.35 -5.25 8.27
CA TYR A 249 -9.30 -5.40 7.26
C TYR A 249 -8.53 -6.70 7.51
N ALA A 250 -9.09 -7.83 7.08
CA ALA A 250 -8.46 -9.13 7.22
C ALA A 250 -7.26 -9.27 6.27
N ASN A 251 -6.11 -9.66 6.80
CA ASN A 251 -4.84 -9.66 6.07
C ASN A 251 -3.99 -10.90 6.38
N SER A 252 -3.12 -11.25 5.43
CA SER A 252 -1.91 -12.03 5.68
C SER A 252 -0.76 -11.05 5.92
N TRP A 253 -0.48 -10.76 7.19
CA TRP A 253 0.64 -9.92 7.60
C TRP A 253 1.94 -10.72 7.57
N LEU A 254 3.00 -10.12 7.01
CA LEU A 254 4.36 -10.63 7.01
C LEU A 254 5.24 -9.70 7.84
N PHE A 255 5.83 -10.21 8.90
CA PHE A 255 6.75 -9.46 9.75
C PHE A 255 8.11 -10.13 9.81
N GLY A 256 9.17 -9.34 9.82
CA GLY A 256 10.54 -9.80 9.98
C GLY A 256 11.26 -9.05 11.09
N ASP A 257 11.89 -9.78 12.02
CA ASP A 257 12.76 -9.20 13.02
C ASP A 257 14.23 -9.35 12.63
N THR A 258 14.86 -8.25 12.28
CA THR A 258 16.28 -8.21 11.86
C THR A 258 17.28 -8.53 12.97
N ASN A 259 16.84 -8.54 14.23
CA ASN A 259 17.70 -8.86 15.38
C ASN A 259 17.76 -10.38 15.60
N THR A 260 16.65 -11.08 15.44
CA THR A 260 16.55 -12.54 15.62
C THR A 260 16.71 -13.31 14.32
N ASN A 261 16.68 -12.60 13.17
CA ASN A 261 16.63 -13.15 11.81
C ASN A 261 15.47 -14.14 11.62
N GLU A 262 14.32 -13.80 12.18
CA GLU A 262 13.09 -14.58 12.15
C GLU A 262 12.03 -13.84 11.32
N ILE A 263 11.29 -14.58 10.51
CA ILE A 263 10.12 -14.09 9.81
C ILE A 263 8.86 -14.77 10.33
N LEU A 264 7.75 -14.01 10.31
CA LEU A 264 6.45 -14.46 10.80
C LEU A 264 5.37 -14.11 9.77
N ARG A 265 4.42 -15.02 9.53
CA ARG A 265 3.15 -14.74 8.90
C ARG A 265 2.04 -14.89 9.92
N ILE A 266 1.17 -13.88 10.04
CA ILE A 266 -0.13 -14.02 10.69
C ILE A 266 -1.24 -13.81 9.67
N GLU A 267 -2.07 -14.82 9.48
CA GLU A 267 -3.33 -14.70 8.75
C GLU A 267 -4.41 -14.29 9.75
N LEU A 268 -4.87 -13.05 9.63
CA LEU A 268 -5.75 -12.39 10.59
C LEU A 268 -7.19 -12.36 10.06
N GLY A 269 -7.94 -13.44 10.30
CA GLY A 269 -9.40 -13.44 10.20
C GLY A 269 -10.05 -12.80 11.45
N LEU A 270 -11.35 -12.98 11.64
CA LEU A 270 -12.05 -12.48 12.82
C LEU A 270 -12.15 -13.54 13.93
N LYS A 271 -12.70 -14.70 13.62
CA LYS A 271 -12.83 -15.84 14.55
C LYS A 271 -11.60 -16.74 14.53
N TYR A 272 -10.96 -16.82 13.38
CA TYR A 272 -9.80 -17.67 13.16
C TYR A 272 -8.58 -16.84 12.82
N HIS A 273 -7.45 -17.29 13.27
CA HIS A 273 -6.14 -16.77 12.87
C HIS A 273 -5.14 -17.90 12.83
N ASN A 274 -4.07 -17.73 12.06
CA ASN A 274 -2.95 -18.67 12.01
C ASN A 274 -1.63 -17.90 12.08
N VAL A 275 -0.69 -18.42 12.88
CA VAL A 275 0.64 -17.81 13.05
C VAL A 275 1.69 -18.85 12.69
N GLU A 276 2.54 -18.53 11.74
CA GLU A 276 3.67 -19.34 11.32
C GLU A 276 4.96 -18.54 11.41
N ARG A 277 6.05 -19.22 11.74
CA ARG A 277 7.37 -18.61 11.93
C ARG A 277 8.47 -19.46 11.33
N THR A 278 9.52 -18.83 10.84
CA THR A 278 10.72 -19.53 10.40
C THR A 278 11.96 -18.65 10.46
N LYS A 279 13.13 -19.29 10.58
CA LYS A 279 14.45 -18.68 10.36
C LYS A 279 15.14 -19.21 9.11
N ASN A 280 14.48 -20.15 8.41
CA ASN A 280 14.94 -20.71 7.15
C ASN A 280 13.72 -21.09 6.29
N GLY A 281 13.29 -20.18 5.44
CA GLY A 281 12.09 -20.35 4.63
C GLY A 281 11.62 -19.04 4.00
N PHE A 282 10.39 -19.06 3.52
CA PHE A 282 9.72 -17.87 2.99
C PHE A 282 8.22 -17.90 3.29
N PHE A 283 7.60 -16.75 3.23
CA PHE A 283 6.16 -16.56 3.16
C PHE A 283 5.82 -15.69 1.96
N ILE A 284 4.72 -16.01 1.29
CA ILE A 284 4.15 -15.23 0.19
C ILE A 284 2.77 -14.70 0.55
N GLY A 285 2.40 -13.59 -0.06
CA GLY A 285 1.09 -12.97 0.05
C GLY A 285 0.49 -12.74 -1.34
N PHE A 286 -0.74 -13.21 -1.56
CA PHE A 286 -1.43 -13.22 -2.86
C PHE A 286 -2.95 -13.03 -2.74
N ASN A 287 -3.41 -12.46 -1.64
CA ASN A 287 -4.80 -12.12 -1.31
C ASN A 287 -5.74 -13.31 -1.07
N ALA A 288 -5.21 -14.47 -0.70
CA ALA A 288 -6.00 -15.60 -0.21
C ALA A 288 -5.29 -16.26 0.97
N PRO A 289 -6.03 -16.72 1.99
CA PRO A 289 -5.43 -17.34 3.16
C PRO A 289 -5.06 -18.80 2.92
N TYR A 290 -3.95 -19.24 3.52
CA TYR A 290 -3.58 -20.65 3.60
C TYR A 290 -4.42 -21.39 4.63
N ASP A 291 -4.79 -20.74 5.76
CA ASP A 291 -5.62 -21.36 6.81
C ASP A 291 -7.00 -21.74 6.25
N GLU A 292 -7.32 -23.04 6.32
CA GLU A 292 -8.55 -23.60 5.77
C GLU A 292 -9.79 -23.06 6.48
N ARG A 293 -9.70 -22.72 7.77
CA ARG A 293 -10.83 -22.21 8.55
C ARG A 293 -11.19 -20.81 8.09
N ILE A 294 -10.19 -19.94 7.92
CA ILE A 294 -10.40 -18.59 7.36
C ILE A 294 -10.93 -18.73 5.94
N ARG A 295 -10.26 -19.54 5.10
CA ARG A 295 -10.60 -19.70 3.68
C ARG A 295 -12.01 -20.21 3.43
N ASN A 296 -12.48 -21.17 4.24
CA ASN A 296 -13.76 -21.84 4.01
C ASN A 296 -14.91 -21.30 4.87
N LEU A 297 -14.62 -20.63 5.99
CA LEU A 297 -15.64 -20.19 6.96
C LEU A 297 -15.80 -18.67 7.06
N GLU A 298 -14.77 -17.91 6.64
CA GLU A 298 -14.78 -16.45 6.73
C GLU A 298 -14.61 -15.75 5.38
N VAL A 299 -14.23 -16.46 4.32
CA VAL A 299 -14.02 -15.93 2.98
C VAL A 299 -15.03 -16.48 2.00
N GLN A 300 -15.62 -15.60 1.22
CA GLN A 300 -16.45 -15.97 0.08
C GLN A 300 -15.58 -16.03 -1.18
N ASN A 301 -15.51 -17.21 -1.81
CA ASN A 301 -14.85 -17.39 -3.09
C ASN A 301 -13.38 -16.92 -3.12
N SER A 302 -12.51 -17.59 -2.35
CA SER A 302 -11.10 -17.19 -2.19
C SER A 302 -10.25 -17.24 -3.47
N GLY A 303 -10.66 -17.99 -4.50
CA GLY A 303 -9.84 -18.21 -5.71
C GLY A 303 -8.56 -18.99 -5.49
N PHE A 304 -8.36 -19.60 -4.32
CA PHE A 304 -7.10 -20.23 -3.89
C PHE A 304 -6.56 -21.29 -4.87
N TYR A 305 -7.42 -22.14 -5.41
CA TYR A 305 -7.04 -23.20 -6.34
C TYR A 305 -7.33 -22.84 -7.81
N ASP A 306 -7.78 -21.63 -8.11
CA ASP A 306 -8.20 -21.24 -9.47
C ASP A 306 -7.17 -20.31 -10.12
N VAL A 307 -6.32 -20.87 -10.98
CA VAL A 307 -5.29 -20.11 -11.73
C VAL A 307 -5.87 -19.16 -12.80
N ARG A 308 -7.19 -19.26 -13.09
CA ARG A 308 -7.87 -18.24 -13.92
C ARG A 308 -8.04 -16.94 -13.14
N ARG A 309 -8.02 -17.03 -11.81
CA ARG A 309 -8.15 -15.92 -10.89
C ARG A 309 -6.79 -15.46 -10.40
N HIS A 310 -6.71 -14.19 -10.09
CA HIS A 310 -5.46 -13.54 -9.68
C HIS A 310 -4.86 -14.11 -8.38
N GLN A 311 -5.68 -14.64 -7.45
CA GLN A 311 -5.17 -15.26 -6.22
C GLN A 311 -4.40 -16.54 -6.54
N GLY A 312 -5.07 -17.52 -7.14
CA GLY A 312 -4.45 -18.81 -7.45
C GLY A 312 -3.31 -18.71 -8.46
N ALA A 313 -3.44 -17.79 -9.45
CA ALA A 313 -2.35 -17.57 -10.41
C ALA A 313 -1.09 -17.01 -9.74
N ARG A 314 -1.22 -16.00 -8.87
CA ARG A 314 -0.08 -15.40 -8.17
C ARG A 314 0.51 -16.31 -7.11
N GLN A 315 -0.32 -17.15 -6.46
CA GLN A 315 0.19 -18.19 -5.56
C GLN A 315 1.19 -19.10 -6.30
N VAL A 316 0.76 -19.72 -7.40
CA VAL A 316 1.62 -20.62 -8.19
C VAL A 316 2.87 -19.88 -8.67
N ARG A 317 2.71 -18.67 -9.25
CA ARG A 317 3.85 -17.94 -9.79
C ARG A 317 4.85 -17.50 -8.73
N LEU A 318 4.39 -17.05 -7.56
CA LEU A 318 5.29 -16.66 -6.47
C LEU A 318 6.05 -17.87 -5.90
N ASP A 319 5.40 -19.02 -5.74
CA ASP A 319 6.06 -20.26 -5.33
C ASP A 319 7.13 -20.67 -6.36
N ASP A 320 6.82 -20.66 -7.67
CA ASP A 320 7.79 -20.95 -8.75
C ASP A 320 8.99 -20.00 -8.69
N LEU A 321 8.75 -18.69 -8.45
CA LEU A 321 9.82 -17.68 -8.37
C LEU A 321 10.68 -17.85 -7.12
N MET A 322 10.09 -18.25 -5.99
CA MET A 322 10.86 -18.58 -4.79
C MET A 322 11.80 -19.74 -5.06
N ASP A 323 11.33 -20.81 -5.70
CA ASP A 323 12.14 -21.98 -6.03
C ASP A 323 13.23 -21.64 -7.08
N GLU A 324 12.90 -20.86 -8.13
CA GLU A 324 13.85 -20.41 -9.18
C GLU A 324 15.02 -19.62 -8.59
N TYR A 325 14.73 -18.75 -7.61
CA TYR A 325 15.73 -17.87 -7.01
C TYR A 325 16.23 -18.31 -5.64
N LYS A 326 15.96 -19.54 -5.22
CA LYS A 326 16.45 -20.09 -3.94
C LYS A 326 17.95 -19.89 -3.79
N GLY A 327 18.38 -19.33 -2.67
CA GLY A 327 19.78 -19.01 -2.37
C GLY A 327 20.38 -17.80 -3.10
N LYS A 328 19.55 -17.08 -3.88
CA LYS A 328 19.99 -15.92 -4.68
C LYS A 328 19.18 -14.65 -4.41
N ILE A 329 18.16 -14.74 -3.55
CA ILE A 329 17.25 -13.63 -3.31
C ILE A 329 18.01 -12.51 -2.59
N ASN A 330 18.17 -11.39 -3.28
CA ASN A 330 18.70 -10.12 -2.82
C ASN A 330 17.80 -8.98 -3.30
N ILE A 331 18.17 -7.72 -3.06
CA ILE A 331 17.38 -6.54 -3.44
C ILE A 331 17.06 -6.49 -4.95
N ASP A 332 17.99 -6.86 -5.83
CA ASP A 332 17.75 -6.77 -7.27
C ASP A 332 16.86 -7.92 -7.77
N ILE A 333 17.04 -9.11 -7.23
CA ILE A 333 16.11 -10.23 -7.48
C ILE A 333 14.71 -9.93 -6.90
N ALA A 334 14.64 -9.32 -5.72
CA ALA A 334 13.36 -8.90 -5.13
C ALA A 334 12.58 -7.93 -6.03
N LYS A 335 13.26 -6.92 -6.60
CA LYS A 335 12.65 -6.02 -7.60
C LYS A 335 12.17 -6.77 -8.85
N LYS A 336 12.93 -7.78 -9.29
CA LYS A 336 12.57 -8.60 -10.45
C LYS A 336 11.32 -9.44 -10.18
N ILE A 337 11.27 -10.14 -9.03
CA ILE A 337 10.13 -10.96 -8.61
C ILE A 337 8.84 -10.11 -8.55
N ILE A 338 8.90 -8.96 -7.87
CA ILE A 338 7.69 -8.14 -7.67
C ILE A 338 7.23 -7.39 -8.94
N SER A 339 8.01 -7.47 -10.01
CA SER A 339 7.73 -6.89 -11.33
C SER A 339 7.39 -7.95 -12.38
N ASP A 340 7.20 -9.22 -11.99
CA ASP A 340 6.99 -10.35 -12.89
C ASP A 340 5.63 -10.30 -13.59
N HIS A 341 5.60 -10.69 -14.86
CA HIS A 341 4.41 -10.70 -15.73
C HIS A 341 4.12 -12.07 -16.35
N TYR A 342 4.69 -13.14 -15.83
CA TYR A 342 4.33 -14.47 -16.33
C TYR A 342 2.89 -14.82 -15.97
N ASP A 343 2.09 -15.14 -16.98
CA ASP A 343 0.69 -15.56 -16.83
C ASP A 343 0.60 -17.08 -16.77
N VAL A 344 0.48 -17.64 -15.58
CA VAL A 344 0.44 -19.10 -15.38
C VAL A 344 -0.80 -19.76 -16.01
N TYR A 345 -1.90 -19.05 -16.19
CA TYR A 345 -3.10 -19.60 -16.81
C TYR A 345 -2.93 -19.77 -18.31
N LEU A 346 -2.34 -18.79 -18.99
CA LEU A 346 -2.11 -18.85 -20.43
C LEU A 346 -0.73 -19.43 -20.80
N LEU A 347 0.12 -19.72 -19.79
CA LEU A 347 1.53 -20.13 -19.98
C LEU A 347 2.28 -19.16 -20.87
N LYS A 348 2.08 -17.86 -20.65
CA LYS A 348 2.59 -16.79 -21.50
C LYS A 348 3.60 -15.92 -20.77
N GLU A 349 4.77 -15.79 -21.35
CA GLU A 349 5.80 -14.84 -20.93
C GLU A 349 5.32 -13.41 -21.15
N ASP A 350 5.71 -12.50 -20.23
CA ASP A 350 5.46 -11.04 -20.31
C ASP A 350 4.05 -10.67 -20.78
N ASN A 351 3.04 -11.18 -20.06
CA ASN A 351 1.63 -10.91 -20.30
C ASN A 351 1.00 -10.11 -19.14
N PRO A 352 1.30 -8.80 -18.98
CA PRO A 352 0.79 -8.00 -17.88
C PRO A 352 -0.74 -8.03 -17.85
N CYS A 353 -1.30 -8.56 -16.77
CA CYS A 353 -2.73 -8.72 -16.57
C CYS A 353 -3.05 -8.79 -15.07
N SER A 354 -4.31 -8.97 -14.71
CA SER A 354 -4.74 -9.08 -13.31
C SER A 354 -4.11 -10.25 -12.56
N ARG A 355 -3.71 -11.33 -13.25
CA ARG A 355 -3.17 -12.57 -12.67
C ARG A 355 -1.68 -12.55 -12.43
N THR A 356 -0.97 -11.54 -12.93
CA THR A 356 0.50 -11.46 -12.77
C THR A 356 0.89 -10.85 -11.43
N VAL A 357 2.10 -11.11 -10.96
CA VAL A 357 2.62 -10.59 -9.67
C VAL A 357 2.60 -9.07 -9.68
N CYS A 358 3.06 -8.44 -10.77
CA CYS A 358 2.79 -7.02 -11.05
C CYS A 358 1.44 -6.93 -11.78
N SER A 359 0.38 -6.70 -11.03
CA SER A 359 -1.00 -6.83 -11.51
C SER A 359 -1.48 -5.61 -12.31
N HIS A 360 -2.15 -5.86 -13.45
CA HIS A 360 -2.64 -4.87 -14.38
C HIS A 360 -4.09 -5.14 -14.81
N TYR A 361 -5.06 -4.64 -14.05
CA TYR A 361 -6.47 -4.75 -14.43
C TYR A 361 -6.83 -3.82 -15.59
N ASP A 362 -6.14 -2.71 -15.73
CA ASP A 362 -6.29 -1.75 -16.82
C ASP A 362 -5.94 -2.35 -18.21
N LEU A 363 -5.23 -3.46 -18.24
CA LEU A 363 -4.85 -4.19 -19.44
C LEU A 363 -5.58 -5.53 -19.61
N ASP A 364 -6.52 -5.88 -18.73
CA ASP A 364 -7.16 -7.20 -18.73
C ASP A 364 -8.65 -7.14 -19.06
N ALA A 365 -9.07 -7.92 -20.05
CA ALA A 365 -10.41 -7.95 -20.61
C ALA A 365 -11.23 -9.20 -20.28
N ARG A 366 -10.78 -10.06 -19.36
CA ARG A 366 -11.39 -11.37 -19.17
C ARG A 366 -12.70 -11.32 -18.42
N GLU A 367 -13.70 -12.00 -18.97
CA GLU A 367 -15.07 -12.02 -18.47
C GLU A 367 -15.18 -12.54 -17.04
N TYR A 368 -14.46 -13.60 -16.68
CA TYR A 368 -14.50 -14.16 -15.33
C TYR A 368 -13.85 -13.28 -14.25
N MET A 369 -13.27 -12.15 -14.64
CA MET A 369 -12.84 -11.09 -13.72
C MET A 369 -13.99 -10.20 -13.26
N SER A 370 -15.17 -10.30 -13.90
CA SER A 370 -16.32 -9.43 -13.68
C SER A 370 -17.28 -9.96 -12.62
N GLU A 371 -16.77 -10.52 -11.54
CA GLU A 371 -17.59 -10.89 -10.39
C GLU A 371 -18.08 -9.64 -9.64
N THR A 372 -19.24 -9.76 -8.98
CA THR A 372 -19.74 -8.72 -8.06
C THR A 372 -18.69 -8.38 -7.02
N GLY A 373 -18.43 -7.10 -6.79
CA GLY A 373 -17.43 -6.64 -5.84
C GLY A 373 -15.97 -6.83 -6.28
N ARG A 374 -15.71 -7.25 -7.50
CA ARG A 374 -14.37 -7.36 -8.08
C ARG A 374 -14.10 -6.25 -9.09
N PRO A 375 -12.84 -5.84 -9.30
CA PRO A 375 -12.48 -4.94 -10.37
C PRO A 375 -13.00 -5.48 -11.72
N LYS A 376 -13.57 -4.60 -12.52
CA LYS A 376 -14.13 -4.96 -13.83
C LYS A 376 -13.01 -5.04 -14.88
N PRO A 377 -13.21 -5.76 -15.99
CA PRO A 377 -12.30 -5.73 -17.12
C PRO A 377 -11.97 -4.31 -17.55
N PHE A 378 -10.70 -4.06 -17.83
CA PHE A 378 -10.18 -2.72 -18.12
C PHE A 378 -10.55 -1.68 -17.06
N ALA A 379 -10.56 -2.08 -15.75
CA ALA A 379 -10.72 -1.10 -14.68
C ALA A 379 -9.47 -0.20 -14.59
N PRO A 380 -9.61 1.08 -14.25
CA PRO A 380 -8.47 1.93 -13.90
C PRO A 380 -7.91 1.52 -12.54
N HIS A 381 -7.35 0.33 -12.47
CA HIS A 381 -6.91 -0.40 -11.29
C HIS A 381 -5.66 -1.21 -11.62
N GLY A 382 -4.73 -1.31 -10.70
CA GLY A 382 -3.49 -2.07 -10.87
C GLY A 382 -2.42 -1.61 -9.89
N VAL A 383 -1.19 -2.09 -10.11
CA VAL A 383 -0.06 -1.78 -9.25
C VAL A 383 0.25 -0.29 -9.23
N VAL A 384 0.36 0.29 -8.04
CA VAL A 384 0.60 1.72 -7.82
C VAL A 384 2.00 2.02 -7.30
N ASP A 385 2.69 1.03 -6.78
CA ASP A 385 4.04 1.15 -6.21
C ASP A 385 4.81 -0.17 -6.28
N GLY A 386 6.05 -0.13 -5.83
CA GLY A 386 6.86 -1.30 -5.52
C GLY A 386 7.79 -0.96 -4.36
N PHE A 387 7.94 -1.88 -3.41
CA PHE A 387 8.80 -1.76 -2.25
C PHE A 387 9.72 -2.96 -2.12
N VAL A 388 10.98 -2.72 -1.76
CA VAL A 388 11.92 -3.76 -1.38
C VAL A 388 12.76 -3.29 -0.19
N CYS A 389 13.06 -4.21 0.72
CA CYS A 389 13.95 -3.98 1.84
C CYS A 389 14.70 -5.27 2.20
N ASP A 390 15.89 -5.12 2.77
CA ASP A 390 16.63 -6.20 3.41
C ASP A 390 17.03 -5.82 4.84
N THR A 391 17.62 -6.77 5.55
CA THR A 391 18.14 -6.53 6.90
C THR A 391 19.12 -5.37 6.97
N ASN A 392 19.94 -5.15 5.93
CA ASN A 392 20.96 -4.10 5.93
C ASN A 392 20.33 -2.71 5.77
N LEU A 393 19.32 -2.58 4.91
CA LEU A 393 18.53 -1.36 4.75
C LEU A 393 17.72 -1.07 6.02
N ALA A 394 17.03 -2.08 6.55
CA ALA A 394 16.20 -1.92 7.75
C ALA A 394 17.01 -1.45 8.96
N LYS A 395 18.21 -1.99 9.20
CA LYS A 395 19.12 -1.52 10.25
C LYS A 395 19.57 -0.08 10.11
N LYS A 396 19.48 0.49 8.91
CA LYS A 396 19.73 1.91 8.63
C LYS A 396 18.44 2.73 8.60
N MET A 397 17.29 2.14 8.95
CA MET A 397 15.98 2.75 8.77
C MET A 397 15.82 3.29 7.34
N SER A 398 16.02 2.41 6.37
CA SER A 398 16.03 2.68 4.94
C SER A 398 15.17 1.66 4.21
N LEU A 399 14.60 2.08 3.09
CA LEU A 399 13.84 1.23 2.16
C LEU A 399 14.05 1.70 0.73
N ILE A 400 13.82 0.82 -0.24
CA ILE A 400 13.86 1.17 -1.65
C ILE A 400 12.46 1.02 -2.23
N CYS A 401 11.97 2.04 -2.92
CA CYS A 401 10.64 2.04 -3.51
C CYS A 401 10.60 2.63 -4.90
N ARG A 402 9.54 2.32 -5.63
CA ARG A 402 9.23 2.85 -6.95
C ARG A 402 7.82 3.42 -6.95
N TYR A 403 7.66 4.69 -7.34
CA TYR A 403 6.36 5.29 -7.59
C TYR A 403 5.85 4.91 -8.99
N GLY A 404 4.61 4.47 -9.08
CA GLY A 404 4.05 3.85 -10.27
C GLY A 404 4.22 2.33 -10.26
N ASN A 405 3.85 1.66 -11.33
CA ASN A 405 3.93 0.21 -11.41
C ASN A 405 5.33 -0.31 -11.11
N SER A 406 5.45 -1.37 -10.33
CA SER A 406 6.75 -1.96 -9.97
C SER A 406 7.57 -2.39 -11.21
N CYS A 407 6.92 -2.81 -12.28
CA CYS A 407 7.55 -3.11 -13.57
C CYS A 407 7.98 -1.86 -14.36
N GLY A 408 7.39 -0.69 -14.07
CA GLY A 408 7.66 0.58 -14.74
C GLY A 408 6.84 0.88 -15.99
N ILE A 409 5.80 0.12 -16.28
CA ILE A 409 4.83 0.45 -17.34
C ILE A 409 4.07 1.72 -16.92
N PRO A 410 4.05 2.80 -17.72
CA PRO A 410 3.33 4.01 -17.38
C PRO A 410 1.83 3.86 -17.66
N PHE A 411 0.98 4.40 -16.78
CA PHE A 411 -0.42 4.62 -17.08
C PHE A 411 -0.61 6.00 -17.72
N LYS A 412 -1.34 6.05 -18.86
CA LYS A 412 -1.65 7.25 -19.62
C LYS A 412 -3.17 7.43 -19.69
N LYS A 413 -3.71 8.35 -18.89
CA LYS A 413 -5.14 8.56 -18.76
C LYS A 413 -5.84 8.89 -20.09
N ASP A 414 -5.25 9.74 -20.92
CA ASP A 414 -5.84 10.16 -22.19
C ASP A 414 -5.99 8.98 -23.17
N ILE A 415 -5.02 8.04 -23.17
CA ILE A 415 -5.07 6.82 -23.96
C ILE A 415 -6.12 5.87 -23.39
N PHE A 416 -6.08 5.66 -22.07
CA PHE A 416 -6.97 4.74 -21.38
C PHE A 416 -8.44 5.13 -21.54
N PHE A 417 -8.82 6.36 -21.19
CA PHE A 417 -10.22 6.80 -21.25
C PHE A 417 -10.76 6.94 -22.67
N LYS A 418 -9.89 7.19 -23.65
CA LYS A 418 -10.29 7.15 -25.07
C LYS A 418 -10.71 5.75 -25.52
N LYS A 419 -10.01 4.70 -25.03
CA LYS A 419 -10.30 3.29 -25.35
C LYS A 419 -11.43 2.71 -24.51
N HIS A 420 -11.53 3.10 -23.23
CA HIS A 420 -12.42 2.52 -22.23
C HIS A 420 -13.45 3.54 -21.74
N ARG A 421 -14.37 3.89 -22.62
CA ARG A 421 -15.37 4.96 -22.42
C ARG A 421 -16.35 4.71 -21.27
N GLN A 422 -16.54 3.46 -20.84
CA GLN A 422 -17.33 3.10 -19.66
C GLN A 422 -16.78 3.73 -18.36
N TRP A 423 -15.49 4.10 -18.34
CA TRP A 423 -14.81 4.74 -17.21
C TRP A 423 -14.67 6.26 -17.36
N GLN A 424 -15.19 6.86 -18.43
CA GLN A 424 -15.02 8.29 -18.74
C GLN A 424 -15.34 9.23 -17.57
N LYS A 425 -16.29 8.85 -16.71
CA LYS A 425 -16.69 9.60 -15.52
C LYS A 425 -15.55 9.80 -14.50
N PHE A 426 -14.56 8.91 -14.52
CA PHE A 426 -13.40 8.94 -13.61
C PHE A 426 -12.25 9.82 -14.12
N GLU A 427 -12.22 10.14 -15.42
CA GLU A 427 -11.10 10.87 -16.06
C GLU A 427 -10.72 12.18 -15.36
N PRO A 428 -11.65 13.04 -14.87
CA PRO A 428 -11.30 14.28 -14.19
C PRO A 428 -10.54 14.08 -12.88
N TYR A 429 -10.65 12.90 -12.27
CA TYR A 429 -10.12 12.58 -10.93
C TYR A 429 -8.86 11.72 -10.97
N ILE A 430 -8.47 11.19 -12.12
CA ILE A 430 -7.29 10.33 -12.28
C ILE A 430 -6.18 11.09 -13.02
N LYS A 431 -4.95 10.98 -12.54
CA LYS A 431 -3.76 11.58 -13.13
C LYS A 431 -2.96 10.54 -13.91
N ASP A 432 -2.13 11.00 -14.85
CA ASP A 432 -1.06 10.18 -15.45
C ASP A 432 -0.14 9.63 -14.37
N ARG A 433 0.32 8.39 -14.56
CA ARG A 433 1.32 7.78 -13.68
C ARG A 433 2.57 7.46 -14.49
N PRO A 434 3.57 8.34 -14.42
CA PRO A 434 4.82 8.16 -15.16
C PRO A 434 5.66 7.04 -14.55
N THR A 435 6.50 6.43 -15.37
CA THR A 435 7.55 5.53 -14.89
C THR A 435 8.59 6.30 -14.10
N GLN A 436 8.80 5.89 -12.85
CA GLN A 436 9.83 6.45 -11.96
C GLN A 436 10.94 5.41 -11.68
N PRO A 437 12.17 5.85 -11.39
CA PRO A 437 13.23 4.92 -11.00
C PRO A 437 13.01 4.40 -9.59
N TRP A 438 13.55 3.20 -9.28
CA TRP A 438 13.70 2.72 -7.92
C TRP A 438 14.55 3.71 -7.11
N THR A 439 14.09 4.09 -5.95
CA THR A 439 14.65 5.18 -5.14
C THR A 439 14.80 4.74 -3.70
N GLU A 440 15.99 4.92 -3.16
CA GLU A 440 16.24 4.69 -1.73
C GLU A 440 15.84 5.93 -0.92
N PHE A 441 15.14 5.68 0.19
CA PHE A 441 14.86 6.64 1.25
C PHE A 441 15.41 6.12 2.56
N SER A 442 16.03 7.02 3.32
CA SER A 442 16.56 6.77 4.65
C SER A 442 16.12 7.89 5.58
N ILE A 443 15.97 7.58 6.85
CA ILE A 443 15.73 8.60 7.85
C ILE A 443 16.88 9.62 7.85
N THR A 444 16.55 10.90 8.00
CA THR A 444 17.55 11.97 8.11
C THR A 444 18.18 11.96 9.51
N ASN A 445 19.36 11.37 9.62
CA ASN A 445 20.24 11.54 10.77
C ASN A 445 21.18 12.72 10.51
N LYS A 446 20.92 13.86 11.07
CA LYS A 446 21.67 15.13 11.07
C LYS A 446 21.20 16.20 10.06
N GLU A 447 20.96 17.36 10.59
CA GLU A 447 21.07 18.64 9.91
C GLU A 447 22.46 18.77 9.27
N LYS A 448 22.62 18.37 8.03
CA LYS A 448 23.70 18.93 7.21
C LYS A 448 23.24 20.35 6.85
N THR A 449 23.73 21.32 7.59
CA THR A 449 23.75 22.71 7.17
C THR A 449 24.46 22.75 5.82
N ASP A 450 23.69 22.95 4.76
CA ASP A 450 24.20 23.11 3.40
C ASP A 450 24.85 24.49 3.29
N THR A 451 26.14 24.58 3.68
CA THR A 451 27.03 25.67 3.35
C THR A 451 27.91 25.21 2.19
N SER A 452 27.34 25.15 0.98
CA SER A 452 28.14 25.20 -0.25
C SER A 452 27.34 25.79 -1.40
N LYS A 453 27.19 27.13 -1.38
CA LYS A 453 27.07 27.88 -2.61
C LYS A 453 28.47 27.91 -3.24
N THR A 454 28.75 27.07 -4.19
CA THR A 454 29.86 27.30 -5.12
C THR A 454 29.50 26.81 -6.52
N LYS A 455 29.31 27.74 -7.39
CA LYS A 455 29.44 27.75 -8.84
C LYS A 455 29.86 26.45 -9.52
N THR A 456 28.96 25.89 -10.35
CA THR A 456 29.41 25.27 -11.61
C THR A 456 28.31 25.42 -12.67
N LYS A 457 28.42 26.47 -13.48
CA LYS A 457 27.82 26.53 -14.82
C LYS A 457 28.65 25.64 -15.73
N SER A 458 27.96 24.96 -16.66
CA SER A 458 28.48 24.18 -17.79
C SER A 458 28.71 22.70 -17.56
N LYS A 459 27.66 21.90 -17.88
CA LYS A 459 27.73 20.56 -18.51
C LYS A 459 26.34 19.95 -18.80
N PHE A 460 25.32 20.78 -19.02
CA PHE A 460 23.93 20.31 -19.14
C PHE A 460 23.43 20.10 -20.60
N LYS A 461 24.32 19.96 -21.60
CA LYS A 461 23.86 19.79 -23.00
C LYS A 461 23.94 18.35 -23.58
N LEU A 462 24.64 17.42 -22.95
CA LEU A 462 24.80 16.05 -23.52
C LEU A 462 23.86 14.99 -22.95
N THR A 463 23.30 15.21 -21.74
CA THR A 463 22.40 14.21 -21.08
C THR A 463 20.97 14.23 -21.62
N LYS A 464 20.50 15.36 -22.14
CA LYS A 464 19.12 15.47 -22.69
C LYS A 464 18.89 14.64 -23.96
N LYS A 465 19.91 14.41 -24.79
CA LYS A 465 19.76 13.65 -26.04
C LYS A 465 19.66 12.14 -25.79
N ARG A 466 20.43 11.60 -24.86
CA ARG A 466 20.44 10.16 -24.51
C ARG A 466 19.15 9.70 -23.78
N ASN A 467 18.57 10.56 -22.94
CA ASN A 467 17.31 10.25 -22.25
C ASN A 467 16.10 10.34 -23.18
N LYS A 468 16.15 11.22 -24.20
CA LYS A 468 15.08 11.32 -25.20
C LYS A 468 15.02 10.09 -26.13
N GLU A 469 16.16 9.51 -26.47
CA GLU A 469 16.24 8.30 -27.29
C GLU A 469 15.79 7.04 -26.53
N LYS A 470 16.13 6.89 -25.23
CA LYS A 470 15.64 5.80 -24.38
C LYS A 470 14.13 5.88 -24.15
N LYS A 471 13.61 7.09 -23.94
CA LYS A 471 12.17 7.33 -23.74
C LYS A 471 11.35 7.00 -25.00
N ASN A 472 11.86 7.37 -26.19
CA ASN A 472 11.19 7.06 -27.44
C ASN A 472 11.24 5.55 -27.79
N LYS A 473 12.25 4.81 -27.35
CA LYS A 473 12.34 3.37 -27.58
C LYS A 473 11.37 2.59 -26.68
N SER A 474 11.17 3.02 -25.44
CA SER A 474 10.20 2.45 -24.51
C SER A 474 8.75 2.67 -24.99
N ILE A 475 8.43 3.87 -25.49
CA ILE A 475 7.08 4.18 -26.02
C ILE A 475 6.77 3.35 -27.28
N LYS A 476 7.73 3.23 -28.20
CA LYS A 476 7.53 2.42 -29.42
C LYS A 476 7.35 0.93 -29.13
N ASN A 477 8.05 0.40 -28.14
CA ASN A 477 7.86 -1.00 -27.71
C ASN A 477 6.46 -1.22 -27.09
N PHE A 478 5.97 -0.26 -26.33
CA PHE A 478 4.63 -0.31 -25.74
C PHE A 478 3.53 -0.27 -26.81
N GLU A 479 3.62 0.67 -27.76
CA GLU A 479 2.68 0.77 -28.88
C GLU A 479 2.65 -0.51 -29.73
N LYS A 480 3.81 -1.13 -29.97
CA LYS A 480 3.91 -2.39 -30.70
C LYS A 480 3.29 -3.58 -29.96
N MET A 481 3.46 -3.66 -28.65
CA MET A 481 2.81 -4.69 -27.82
C MET A 481 1.29 -4.53 -27.77
N GLU A 482 0.78 -3.31 -27.80
CA GLU A 482 -0.67 -3.05 -27.87
C GLU A 482 -1.27 -3.41 -29.24
N GLU A 483 -0.56 -3.12 -30.35
CA GLU A 483 -0.99 -3.48 -31.70
C GLU A 483 -1.02 -5.01 -31.94
N GLU A 484 -0.08 -5.74 -31.33
CA GLU A 484 -0.05 -7.20 -31.42
C GLU A 484 -1.20 -7.85 -30.60
N ARG A 485 -1.61 -7.26 -29.48
CA ARG A 485 -2.75 -7.73 -28.66
C ARG A 485 -4.13 -7.47 -29.29
N THR A 486 -4.25 -6.50 -30.17
CA THR A 486 -5.53 -6.21 -30.85
C THR A 486 -5.76 -7.05 -32.09
N LYS A 487 -4.79 -7.90 -32.49
CA LYS A 487 -4.86 -8.80 -33.64
C LYS A 487 -5.14 -10.27 -33.26
N GLU A 488 -5.16 -10.59 -31.98
CA GLU A 488 -5.63 -11.85 -31.40
C GLU A 488 -7.04 -11.66 -30.79
#